data_7633d9aaa7fbd304e97d1903d42db24a
#
_entry.id   7633d9aaa7fbd304e97d1903d42db24a
#
_cell.length_a   1.000
_cell.length_b   1.000
_cell.length_c   1.000
_cell.angle_alpha   90.00
_cell.angle_beta   90.00
_cell.angle_gamma   90.00
#
_symmetry.space_group_name_H-M   'P 1'
#
loop_
_entity.id
_entity.type
_entity.pdbx_description
1 polymer ?
#
loop_
_entity_poly.entity_id
_entity_poly.type
_entity_poly.pdbx_seq_one_letter_code
_entity_poly.pdbx_strand_id
1 'polypeptide(L)'
;MDAAGLAEQITELLQLCRLLWIAIEHRDGWAAFAHWIVILLHCRARKEFFVAEPIPFRCNFMTRKVYLAGPEVFLPNAREILDRKAALAREAGLLPLSPGDLEIPHTNSKRERAAAINAVDEKMMIQADAIIANLTPFRGIAADTGTAFELGFMCASGKPVFAYTNVARDHSGRVSDLYGGAVAYDAEGRLRDPNGIAVEDFGLADNLMLHAGIERRGGVLIIGDAARDALYTDLAAFKTCLAVAVEKLR
;
A
#
# COMPACT_ATOMS: atom_id res chain seq x y z
N MET A 1 47.72 -6.09 -28.94
CA MET A 1 46.35 -6.49 -28.46
C MET A 1 45.93 -7.55 -29.45
N ASP A 2 45.71 -8.76 -28.95
CA ASP A 2 45.28 -9.87 -29.79
C ASP A 2 43.74 -9.87 -29.99
N ALA A 3 43.23 -10.68 -30.89
CA ALA A 3 41.81 -10.72 -31.22
C ALA A 3 40.93 -11.15 -30.02
N ALA A 4 41.48 -11.88 -29.07
CA ALA A 4 40.76 -12.33 -27.86
C ALA A 4 40.56 -11.18 -26.89
N GLY A 5 41.59 -10.35 -26.64
CA GLY A 5 41.50 -9.16 -25.80
C GLY A 5 40.58 -8.07 -26.37
N LEU A 6 40.46 -8.00 -27.72
CA LEU A 6 39.51 -7.07 -28.35
C LEU A 6 38.05 -7.56 -28.18
N ALA A 7 37.81 -8.88 -28.28
CA ALA A 7 36.48 -9.46 -28.10
C ALA A 7 35.98 -9.32 -26.65
N GLU A 8 36.84 -9.45 -25.66
CA GLU A 8 36.53 -9.27 -24.25
C GLU A 8 36.16 -7.81 -23.94
N GLN A 9 36.91 -6.84 -24.48
CA GLN A 9 36.62 -5.41 -24.34
C GLN A 9 35.29 -5.02 -25.01
N ILE A 10 34.97 -5.61 -26.17
CA ILE A 10 33.70 -5.37 -26.85
C ILE A 10 32.54 -5.96 -26.03
N THR A 11 32.71 -7.11 -25.43
CA THR A 11 31.68 -7.76 -24.56
C THR A 11 31.40 -6.92 -23.33
N GLU A 12 32.43 -6.38 -22.67
CA GLU A 12 32.29 -5.47 -21.51
C GLU A 12 31.58 -4.16 -21.92
N LEU A 13 31.93 -3.58 -23.05
CA LEU A 13 31.29 -2.38 -23.58
C LEU A 13 29.81 -2.61 -23.87
N LEU A 14 29.45 -3.76 -24.42
CA LEU A 14 28.06 -4.12 -24.71
C LEU A 14 27.25 -4.38 -23.42
N GLN A 15 27.86 -4.95 -22.38
CA GLN A 15 27.23 -5.09 -21.08
C GLN A 15 27.00 -3.72 -20.43
N LEU A 16 27.98 -2.82 -20.49
CA LEU A 16 27.85 -1.45 -20.00
C LEU A 16 26.78 -0.66 -20.77
N CYS A 17 26.71 -0.80 -22.09
CA CYS A 17 25.64 -0.18 -22.89
C CYS A 17 24.24 -0.73 -22.55
N ARG A 18 24.11 -2.01 -22.22
CA ARG A 18 22.85 -2.62 -21.78
C ARG A 18 22.39 -2.10 -20.41
N LEU A 19 23.32 -1.95 -19.47
CA LEU A 19 23.05 -1.36 -18.15
C LEU A 19 22.71 0.13 -18.24
N LEU A 20 23.36 0.87 -19.15
CA LEU A 20 23.06 2.27 -19.46
C LEU A 20 21.67 2.44 -20.12
N TRP A 21 21.28 1.53 -21.00
CA TRP A 21 19.94 1.56 -21.60
C TRP A 21 18.84 1.41 -20.56
N ILE A 22 19.02 0.50 -19.59
CA ILE A 22 18.08 0.29 -18.48
C ILE A 22 18.00 1.52 -17.57
N ALA A 23 19.13 2.23 -17.36
CA ALA A 23 19.18 3.45 -16.55
C ALA A 23 18.53 4.68 -17.21
N ILE A 24 18.53 4.74 -18.54
CA ILE A 24 17.96 5.87 -19.33
C ILE A 24 16.42 5.76 -19.41
N GLU A 25 15.86 4.58 -19.34
CA GLU A 25 14.40 4.36 -19.34
C GLU A 25 13.72 4.86 -18.05
N HIS A 26 14.46 5.11 -16.97
CA HIS A 26 13.96 5.72 -15.74
C HIS A 26 14.31 7.21 -15.67
N ARG A 27 13.29 8.05 -15.44
CA ARG A 27 13.22 9.53 -15.51
C ARG A 27 14.34 10.33 -14.79
N ASP A 28 15.19 9.70 -13.97
CA ASP A 28 16.26 10.34 -13.19
C ASP A 28 17.69 10.03 -13.70
N GLY A 29 17.82 9.42 -14.87
CA GLY A 29 19.08 8.90 -15.41
C GLY A 29 20.12 9.95 -15.81
N TRP A 30 19.76 11.22 -16.05
CA TRP A 30 20.67 12.23 -16.60
C TRP A 30 21.76 12.69 -15.62
N ALA A 31 21.47 12.79 -14.34
CA ALA A 31 22.46 13.20 -13.34
C ALA A 31 23.51 12.11 -13.08
N ALA A 32 23.08 10.84 -13.06
CA ALA A 32 23.97 9.68 -12.93
C ALA A 32 24.85 9.52 -14.19
N PHE A 33 24.29 9.75 -15.37
CA PHE A 33 24.98 9.69 -16.67
C PHE A 33 26.11 10.74 -16.78
N ALA A 34 25.83 11.99 -16.39
CA ALA A 34 26.83 13.04 -16.39
C ALA A 34 28.00 12.74 -15.44
N HIS A 35 27.74 12.19 -14.27
CA HIS A 35 28.76 11.83 -13.30
C HIS A 35 29.67 10.70 -13.79
N TRP A 36 29.10 9.69 -14.47
CA TRP A 36 29.85 8.57 -15.06
C TRP A 36 30.75 9.00 -16.24
N ILE A 37 30.26 9.90 -17.09
CA ILE A 37 31.08 10.43 -18.17
C ILE A 37 32.32 11.19 -17.64
N VAL A 38 32.17 11.95 -16.57
CA VAL A 38 33.28 12.66 -15.93
C VAL A 38 34.29 11.67 -15.35
N ILE A 39 33.86 10.58 -14.73
CA ILE A 39 34.74 9.52 -14.18
C ILE A 39 35.48 8.81 -15.30
N LEU A 40 34.81 8.41 -16.39
CA LEU A 40 35.42 7.73 -17.53
C LEU A 40 36.44 8.62 -18.25
N LEU A 41 36.20 9.93 -18.39
CA LEU A 41 37.12 10.88 -18.97
C LEU A 41 38.36 11.12 -18.07
N HIS A 42 38.18 11.09 -16.73
CA HIS A 42 39.28 11.23 -15.76
C HIS A 42 40.20 10.01 -15.73
N CYS A 43 39.61 8.81 -15.80
CA CYS A 43 40.36 7.53 -15.83
C CYS A 43 41.19 7.39 -17.12
N ARG A 44 40.69 7.88 -18.26
CA ARG A 44 41.42 7.85 -19.56
C ARG A 44 42.62 8.76 -19.57
N ALA A 45 42.63 9.83 -18.76
CA ALA A 45 43.74 10.80 -18.71
C ALA A 45 44.96 10.34 -17.89
N ARG A 46 44.81 9.36 -16.96
CA ARG A 46 45.87 8.99 -16.00
C ARG A 46 46.55 7.64 -16.23
N LYS A 47 46.15 6.82 -17.17
CA LYS A 47 46.75 5.47 -17.45
C LYS A 47 46.94 4.59 -16.20
N GLU A 48 46.20 4.82 -15.13
CA GLU A 48 46.29 4.02 -13.92
C GLU A 48 45.14 3.03 -13.92
N PHE A 49 45.48 1.73 -14.06
CA PHE A 49 44.55 0.64 -13.82
C PHE A 49 44.28 0.57 -12.32
N PHE A 50 43.23 1.22 -11.87
CA PHE A 50 42.71 1.01 -10.52
C PHE A 50 41.84 -0.26 -10.56
N VAL A 51 42.29 -1.31 -9.90
CA VAL A 51 41.43 -2.43 -9.54
C VAL A 51 40.51 -1.88 -8.45
N ALA A 52 39.40 -1.28 -8.88
CA ALA A 52 38.35 -0.86 -7.96
C ALA A 52 37.73 -2.13 -7.39
N GLU A 53 37.86 -2.33 -6.07
CA GLU A 53 36.98 -3.28 -5.39
C GLU A 53 35.53 -2.98 -5.81
N PRO A 54 34.68 -4.01 -6.05
CA PRO A 54 33.30 -3.79 -6.42
C PRO A 54 32.64 -3.03 -5.27
N ILE A 55 32.45 -1.70 -5.46
CA ILE A 55 31.58 -0.93 -4.59
C ILE A 55 30.24 -1.65 -4.66
N PRO A 56 29.68 -2.14 -3.56
CA PRO A 56 28.37 -2.78 -3.59
C PRO A 56 27.39 -1.71 -4.11
N PHE A 57 26.99 -1.85 -5.37
CA PHE A 57 25.97 -1.01 -5.97
C PHE A 57 24.69 -1.35 -5.21
N ARG A 58 24.46 -0.68 -4.06
CA ARG A 58 23.17 -0.62 -3.45
C ARG A 58 22.30 0.14 -4.45
N CYS A 59 21.62 -0.61 -5.30
CA CYS A 59 20.50 -0.09 -6.04
C CYS A 59 19.60 0.60 -5.00
N ASN A 60 19.59 1.91 -5.01
CA ASN A 60 18.78 2.69 -4.08
C ASN A 60 17.35 2.53 -4.61
N PHE A 61 16.74 1.34 -4.36
CA PHE A 61 15.30 1.19 -4.55
C PHE A 61 14.68 2.25 -3.68
N MET A 62 14.09 3.27 -4.30
CA MET A 62 13.32 4.26 -3.57
C MET A 62 12.32 3.51 -2.71
N THR A 63 12.48 3.58 -1.40
CA THR A 63 11.62 2.88 -0.45
C THR A 63 10.18 3.33 -0.69
N ARG A 64 9.32 2.41 -1.12
CA ARG A 64 7.92 2.71 -1.41
C ARG A 64 7.20 3.14 -0.14
N LYS A 65 6.44 4.23 -0.24
CA LYS A 65 5.61 4.76 0.84
C LYS A 65 4.25 4.07 0.81
N VAL A 66 3.81 3.58 1.95
CA VAL A 66 2.49 2.95 2.09
C VAL A 66 1.65 3.69 3.12
N TYR A 67 0.45 4.11 2.74
CA TYR A 67 -0.51 4.70 3.66
C TYR A 67 -1.26 3.59 4.39
N LEU A 68 -1.28 3.65 5.73
CA LEU A 68 -1.91 2.65 6.59
C LEU A 68 -3.25 3.18 7.10
N ALA A 69 -4.32 2.86 6.39
CA ALA A 69 -5.68 3.28 6.72
C ALA A 69 -6.37 2.28 7.66
N GLY A 70 -7.24 2.77 8.52
CA GLY A 70 -8.05 1.89 9.36
C GLY A 70 -8.68 2.54 10.59
N PRO A 71 -9.65 1.88 11.22
CA PRO A 71 -10.36 2.37 12.39
C PRO A 71 -9.51 2.39 13.67
N GLU A 72 -8.27 1.91 13.64
CA GLU A 72 -7.39 1.85 14.80
C GLU A 72 -7.14 3.22 15.44
N VAL A 73 -7.26 4.29 14.66
CA VAL A 73 -7.12 5.68 15.15
C VAL A 73 -8.13 6.04 16.25
N PHE A 74 -9.23 5.30 16.35
CA PHE A 74 -10.28 5.53 17.34
C PHE A 74 -10.14 4.66 18.60
N LEU A 75 -9.16 3.76 18.64
CA LEU A 75 -8.97 2.87 19.79
C LEU A 75 -8.29 3.59 20.96
N PRO A 76 -8.56 3.17 22.20
CA PRO A 76 -7.87 3.69 23.37
C PRO A 76 -6.33 3.53 23.29
N ASN A 77 -5.86 2.45 22.68
CA ASN A 77 -4.45 2.13 22.46
C ASN A 77 -4.01 2.36 20.99
N ALA A 78 -4.65 3.31 20.31
CA ALA A 78 -4.40 3.61 18.89
C ALA A 78 -2.90 3.72 18.57
N ARG A 79 -2.14 4.51 19.34
CA ARG A 79 -0.70 4.73 19.08
C ARG A 79 0.09 3.43 19.10
N GLU A 80 -0.15 2.57 20.09
CA GLU A 80 0.52 1.27 20.20
C GLU A 80 0.30 0.41 18.94
N ILE A 81 -0.95 0.30 18.48
CA ILE A 81 -1.29 -0.54 17.32
C ILE A 81 -0.71 0.05 16.04
N LEU A 82 -0.82 1.36 15.84
CA LEU A 82 -0.26 2.04 14.67
C LEU A 82 1.27 1.91 14.64
N ASP A 83 1.95 2.06 15.78
CA ASP A 83 3.40 1.87 15.87
C ASP A 83 3.82 0.44 15.53
N ARG A 84 3.08 -0.57 15.99
CA ARG A 84 3.34 -1.98 15.65
C ARG A 84 3.17 -2.22 14.14
N LYS A 85 2.11 -1.71 13.52
CA LYS A 85 1.89 -1.80 12.06
C LYS A 85 3.01 -1.10 11.31
N ALA A 86 3.38 0.10 11.74
CA ALA A 86 4.47 0.87 11.15
C ALA A 86 5.83 0.15 11.26
N ALA A 87 6.13 -0.47 12.40
CA ALA A 87 7.35 -1.27 12.59
C ALA A 87 7.39 -2.44 11.59
N LEU A 88 6.30 -3.22 11.48
CA LEU A 88 6.20 -4.32 10.54
C LEU A 88 6.38 -3.87 9.07
N ALA A 89 5.80 -2.72 8.70
CA ALA A 89 5.97 -2.18 7.36
C ALA A 89 7.42 -1.79 7.07
N ARG A 90 8.13 -1.17 8.05
CA ARG A 90 9.56 -0.84 7.92
C ARG A 90 10.43 -2.09 7.83
N GLU A 91 10.18 -3.10 8.67
CA GLU A 91 10.87 -4.39 8.60
C GLU A 91 10.70 -5.08 7.24
N ALA A 92 9.54 -4.89 6.61
CA ALA A 92 9.23 -5.38 5.27
C ALA A 92 9.83 -4.51 4.13
N GLY A 93 10.53 -3.41 4.45
CA GLY A 93 11.20 -2.53 3.49
C GLY A 93 10.31 -1.43 2.91
N LEU A 94 9.16 -1.15 3.51
CA LEU A 94 8.27 -0.04 3.13
C LEU A 94 8.42 1.14 4.10
N LEU A 95 8.09 2.34 3.63
CA LEU A 95 7.98 3.54 4.48
C LEU A 95 6.49 3.78 4.82
N PRO A 96 6.06 3.47 6.05
CA PRO A 96 4.66 3.69 6.45
C PRO A 96 4.36 5.18 6.62
N LEU A 97 3.16 5.57 6.24
CA LEU A 97 2.50 6.83 6.55
C LEU A 97 1.19 6.49 7.26
N SER A 98 1.01 6.93 8.48
CA SER A 98 -0.18 6.62 9.28
C SER A 98 -0.90 7.89 9.71
N PRO A 99 -2.24 7.89 9.80
CA PRO A 99 -2.96 8.98 10.44
C PRO A 99 -2.37 9.31 11.82
N GLY A 100 -2.15 10.60 12.10
CA GLY A 100 -1.50 11.06 13.33
C GLY A 100 0.03 11.11 13.30
N ASP A 101 0.70 10.72 12.21
CA ASP A 101 2.16 10.85 12.07
C ASP A 101 2.61 12.30 11.83
N LEU A 102 1.72 13.13 11.30
CA LEU A 102 2.00 14.53 11.04
C LEU A 102 1.29 15.43 12.06
N GLU A 103 1.95 16.53 12.42
CA GLU A 103 1.39 17.51 13.32
C GLU A 103 0.19 18.23 12.68
N ILE A 104 -0.91 18.33 13.42
CA ILE A 104 -2.09 19.09 13.01
C ILE A 104 -1.86 20.56 13.41
N PRO A 105 -1.97 21.50 12.46
CA PRO A 105 -1.85 22.92 12.77
C PRO A 105 -2.83 23.36 13.87
N HIS A 106 -2.45 24.39 14.64
CA HIS A 106 -3.35 24.98 15.62
C HIS A 106 -4.62 25.49 14.94
N THR A 107 -5.78 25.24 15.54
CA THR A 107 -7.09 25.63 15.03
C THR A 107 -7.95 26.23 16.14
N ASN A 108 -8.84 27.14 15.76
CA ASN A 108 -9.68 27.87 16.72
C ASN A 108 -11.06 27.20 16.96
N SER A 109 -11.40 26.21 16.16
CA SER A 109 -12.68 25.50 16.28
C SER A 109 -12.56 24.02 15.98
N LYS A 110 -13.50 23.22 16.47
CA LYS A 110 -13.61 21.77 16.15
C LYS A 110 -13.75 21.53 14.66
N ARG A 111 -14.48 22.40 13.93
CA ARG A 111 -14.68 22.29 12.50
C ARG A 111 -13.39 22.56 11.72
N GLU A 112 -12.64 23.58 12.10
CA GLU A 112 -11.31 23.85 11.51
C GLU A 112 -10.34 22.70 11.78
N ARG A 113 -10.36 22.14 13.00
CA ARG A 113 -9.54 20.98 13.35
C ARG A 113 -9.87 19.77 12.47
N ALA A 114 -11.16 19.48 12.23
CA ALA A 114 -11.57 18.39 11.34
C ALA A 114 -11.08 18.61 9.91
N ALA A 115 -11.20 19.82 9.38
CA ALA A 115 -10.68 20.18 8.06
C ALA A 115 -9.16 20.05 7.97
N ALA A 116 -8.44 20.48 9.02
CA ALA A 116 -6.98 20.36 9.09
C ALA A 116 -6.53 18.90 9.13
N ILE A 117 -7.20 18.03 9.89
CA ILE A 117 -6.93 16.58 9.91
C ILE A 117 -7.12 15.99 8.51
N ASN A 118 -8.28 16.23 7.90
CA ASN A 118 -8.56 15.76 6.54
C ASN A 118 -7.47 16.20 5.55
N ALA A 119 -7.07 17.47 5.55
CA ALA A 119 -6.04 17.98 4.66
C ALA A 119 -4.66 17.33 4.88
N VAL A 120 -4.33 16.99 6.14
CA VAL A 120 -3.08 16.30 6.47
C VAL A 120 -3.13 14.85 5.98
N ASP A 121 -4.23 14.15 6.18
CA ASP A 121 -4.39 12.76 5.72
C ASP A 121 -4.40 12.67 4.19
N GLU A 122 -5.09 13.59 3.49
CA GLU A 122 -5.03 13.67 2.02
C GLU A 122 -3.60 13.94 1.52
N LYS A 123 -2.86 14.82 2.18
CA LYS A 123 -1.45 15.06 1.83
C LYS A 123 -0.60 13.80 1.98
N MET A 124 -0.80 13.01 3.02
CA MET A 124 -0.12 11.71 3.18
C MET A 124 -0.51 10.72 2.09
N MET A 125 -1.79 10.62 1.76
CA MET A 125 -2.27 9.78 0.65
C MET A 125 -1.69 10.19 -0.69
N ILE A 126 -1.58 11.50 -0.97
CA ILE A 126 -0.93 12.01 -2.20
C ILE A 126 0.54 11.59 -2.26
N GLN A 127 1.26 11.60 -1.13
CA GLN A 127 2.66 11.23 -1.04
C GLN A 127 2.91 9.71 -1.04
N ALA A 128 1.91 8.91 -0.68
CA ALA A 128 2.02 7.46 -0.65
C ALA A 128 2.06 6.86 -2.06
N ASP A 129 2.78 5.77 -2.24
CA ASP A 129 2.80 4.97 -3.46
C ASP A 129 1.67 3.93 -3.50
N ALA A 130 1.17 3.53 -2.33
CA ALA A 130 0.12 2.52 -2.17
C ALA A 130 -0.65 2.71 -0.86
N ILE A 131 -1.75 2.00 -0.68
CA ILE A 131 -2.51 1.91 0.58
C ILE A 131 -2.64 0.47 1.04
N ILE A 132 -2.59 0.26 2.36
CA ILE A 132 -3.08 -0.95 3.03
C ILE A 132 -4.20 -0.52 3.99
N ALA A 133 -5.44 -0.91 3.67
CA ALA A 133 -6.65 -0.52 4.41
C ALA A 133 -7.17 -1.64 5.31
N ASN A 134 -7.46 -1.33 6.56
CA ASN A 134 -8.19 -2.23 7.46
C ASN A 134 -9.70 -2.05 7.26
N LEU A 135 -10.35 -3.00 6.61
CA LEU A 135 -11.79 -3.03 6.37
C LEU A 135 -12.55 -3.88 7.41
N THR A 136 -11.95 -4.15 8.56
CA THR A 136 -12.68 -4.80 9.67
C THR A 136 -13.88 -3.93 10.03
N PRO A 137 -15.10 -4.50 10.09
CA PRO A 137 -16.32 -3.76 10.39
C PRO A 137 -16.16 -2.90 11.66
N PHE A 138 -16.57 -1.63 11.57
CA PHE A 138 -16.40 -0.67 12.66
C PHE A 138 -17.69 0.12 12.91
N ARG A 139 -18.17 0.11 14.15
CA ARG A 139 -19.41 0.79 14.56
C ARG A 139 -20.64 0.36 13.76
N GLY A 140 -20.60 -0.82 13.15
CA GLY A 140 -21.67 -1.36 12.32
C GLY A 140 -21.24 -2.63 11.60
N ILE A 141 -21.92 -2.95 10.50
CA ILE A 141 -21.70 -4.16 9.71
C ILE A 141 -20.67 -3.98 8.57
N ALA A 142 -20.22 -2.76 8.30
CA ALA A 142 -19.32 -2.43 7.22
C ALA A 142 -18.03 -1.75 7.74
N ALA A 143 -17.06 -1.58 6.88
CA ALA A 143 -15.84 -0.85 7.16
C ALA A 143 -16.12 0.58 7.64
N ASP A 144 -15.14 1.18 8.35
CA ASP A 144 -15.18 2.59 8.72
C ASP A 144 -15.30 3.50 7.48
N THR A 145 -16.16 4.50 7.56
CA THR A 145 -16.45 5.40 6.44
C THR A 145 -15.25 6.26 6.04
N GLY A 146 -14.39 6.65 7.00
CA GLY A 146 -13.15 7.35 6.72
C GLY A 146 -12.19 6.48 5.92
N THR A 147 -12.01 5.23 6.37
CA THR A 147 -11.19 4.24 5.66
C THR A 147 -11.73 3.92 4.26
N ALA A 148 -13.05 3.86 4.09
CA ALA A 148 -13.69 3.68 2.79
C ALA A 148 -13.40 4.86 1.84
N PHE A 149 -13.46 6.12 2.35
CA PHE A 149 -13.08 7.31 1.60
C PHE A 149 -11.62 7.26 1.16
N GLU A 150 -10.70 6.96 2.09
CA GLU A 150 -9.26 6.87 1.84
C GLU A 150 -8.93 5.83 0.76
N LEU A 151 -9.55 4.66 0.86
CA LEU A 151 -9.42 3.60 -0.15
C LEU A 151 -9.93 4.09 -1.53
N GLY A 152 -11.11 4.73 -1.57
CA GLY A 152 -11.69 5.31 -2.78
C GLY A 152 -10.81 6.39 -3.40
N PHE A 153 -10.22 7.26 -2.57
CA PHE A 153 -9.28 8.29 -2.99
C PHE A 153 -8.03 7.68 -3.67
N MET A 154 -7.45 6.65 -3.07
CA MET A 154 -6.28 5.96 -3.63
C MET A 154 -6.64 5.19 -4.91
N CYS A 155 -7.81 4.58 -4.96
CA CYS A 155 -8.35 3.96 -6.17
C CYS A 155 -8.49 4.98 -7.32
N ALA A 156 -9.05 6.16 -7.06
CA ALA A 156 -9.22 7.22 -8.05
C ALA A 156 -7.88 7.80 -8.51
N SER A 157 -6.89 7.82 -7.62
CA SER A 157 -5.52 8.26 -7.92
C SER A 157 -4.70 7.22 -8.73
N GLY A 158 -5.28 6.08 -9.09
CA GLY A 158 -4.60 5.03 -9.86
C GLY A 158 -3.48 4.31 -9.11
N LYS A 159 -3.45 4.41 -7.79
CA LYS A 159 -2.41 3.80 -6.95
C LYS A 159 -2.76 2.35 -6.59
N PRO A 160 -1.77 1.48 -6.37
CA PRO A 160 -1.99 0.13 -5.85
C PRO A 160 -2.74 0.16 -4.53
N VAL A 161 -3.77 -0.69 -4.41
CA VAL A 161 -4.65 -0.75 -3.24
C VAL A 161 -4.67 -2.18 -2.70
N PHE A 162 -4.45 -2.30 -1.41
CA PHE A 162 -4.47 -3.55 -0.66
C PHE A 162 -5.34 -3.36 0.57
N ALA A 163 -6.01 -4.41 1.00
CA ALA A 163 -6.83 -4.36 2.21
C ALA A 163 -6.84 -5.68 2.95
N TYR A 164 -7.27 -5.63 4.18
CA TYR A 164 -7.57 -6.80 4.99
C TYR A 164 -8.79 -6.55 5.87
N THR A 165 -9.42 -7.62 6.31
CA THR A 165 -10.41 -7.62 7.36
C THR A 165 -10.11 -8.75 8.35
N ASN A 166 -10.42 -8.54 9.62
CA ASN A 166 -10.29 -9.54 10.66
C ASN A 166 -11.61 -10.27 10.95
N VAL A 167 -12.59 -10.21 10.02
CA VAL A 167 -13.90 -10.88 10.13
C VAL A 167 -14.10 -11.74 8.89
N ALA A 168 -14.22 -13.05 9.09
CA ALA A 168 -14.47 -14.02 8.02
C ALA A 168 -15.91 -13.96 7.50
N ARG A 169 -16.85 -13.55 8.34
CA ARG A 169 -18.27 -13.43 7.97
C ARG A 169 -18.44 -12.40 6.85
N ASP A 170 -19.03 -12.81 5.73
CA ASP A 170 -19.29 -11.96 4.58
C ASP A 170 -20.31 -10.85 4.85
N HIS A 171 -20.46 -9.90 3.92
CA HIS A 171 -21.32 -8.74 4.09
C HIS A 171 -22.78 -9.14 4.29
N SER A 172 -23.34 -9.99 3.40
CA SER A 172 -24.74 -10.44 3.50
C SER A 172 -25.02 -11.18 4.79
N GLY A 173 -24.07 -12.01 5.23
CA GLY A 173 -24.16 -12.70 6.51
C GLY A 173 -24.20 -11.75 7.70
N ARG A 174 -23.38 -10.67 7.69
CA ARG A 174 -23.42 -9.65 8.76
C ARG A 174 -24.73 -8.86 8.76
N VAL A 175 -25.32 -8.58 7.58
CA VAL A 175 -26.68 -8.00 7.49
C VAL A 175 -27.70 -8.96 8.10
N SER A 176 -27.62 -10.25 7.77
CA SER A 176 -28.50 -11.27 8.36
C SER A 176 -28.37 -11.31 9.89
N ASP A 177 -27.14 -11.29 10.41
CA ASP A 177 -26.89 -11.29 11.86
C ASP A 177 -27.48 -10.04 12.54
N LEU A 178 -27.39 -8.86 11.89
CA LEU A 178 -27.98 -7.61 12.39
C LEU A 178 -29.50 -7.73 12.59
N TYR A 179 -30.18 -8.45 11.71
CA TYR A 179 -31.63 -8.66 11.76
C TYR A 179 -32.02 -10.01 12.38
N GLY A 180 -31.13 -10.66 13.14
CA GLY A 180 -31.42 -11.93 13.82
C GLY A 180 -31.79 -13.06 12.88
N GLY A 181 -31.27 -13.05 11.65
CA GLY A 181 -31.59 -14.04 10.63
C GLY A 181 -32.85 -13.74 9.82
N ALA A 182 -33.57 -12.64 10.09
CA ALA A 182 -34.83 -12.29 9.43
C ALA A 182 -34.61 -11.62 8.05
N VAL A 183 -33.75 -12.21 7.22
CA VAL A 183 -33.57 -11.86 5.80
C VAL A 183 -34.15 -12.96 4.93
N ALA A 184 -34.72 -12.63 3.77
CA ALA A 184 -35.34 -13.62 2.89
C ALA A 184 -35.20 -13.20 1.41
N TYR A 185 -35.21 -14.20 0.52
CA TYR A 185 -35.25 -13.92 -0.92
C TYR A 185 -36.68 -13.57 -1.34
N ASP A 186 -36.80 -12.50 -2.17
CA ASP A 186 -38.06 -12.15 -2.83
C ASP A 186 -38.33 -13.07 -4.04
N ALA A 187 -39.48 -12.84 -4.71
CA ALA A 187 -39.89 -13.65 -5.86
C ALA A 187 -38.94 -13.54 -7.06
N GLU A 188 -38.17 -12.49 -7.11
CA GLU A 188 -37.14 -12.22 -8.13
C GLU A 188 -35.75 -12.74 -7.73
N GLY A 189 -35.64 -13.46 -6.61
CA GLY A 189 -34.39 -14.04 -6.11
C GLY A 189 -33.39 -13.02 -5.55
N ARG A 190 -33.87 -11.86 -5.06
CA ARG A 190 -33.04 -10.83 -4.42
C ARG A 190 -33.20 -10.94 -2.90
N LEU A 191 -32.08 -10.95 -2.18
CA LEU A 191 -32.08 -10.97 -0.71
C LEU A 191 -32.61 -9.62 -0.17
N ARG A 192 -33.56 -9.70 0.76
CA ARG A 192 -34.22 -8.56 1.40
C ARG A 192 -34.08 -8.61 2.92
N ASP A 193 -33.92 -7.45 3.52
CA ASP A 193 -34.06 -7.28 4.96
C ASP A 193 -35.57 -7.23 5.38
N PRO A 194 -35.89 -7.21 6.68
CA PRO A 194 -37.27 -7.12 7.15
C PRO A 194 -38.03 -5.88 6.68
N ASN A 195 -37.35 -4.84 6.24
CA ASN A 195 -37.96 -3.60 5.73
C ASN A 195 -38.13 -3.63 4.20
N GLY A 196 -37.81 -4.77 3.54
CA GLY A 196 -37.87 -4.91 2.09
C GLY A 196 -36.68 -4.28 1.34
N ILE A 197 -35.64 -3.80 2.04
CA ILE A 197 -34.46 -3.20 1.44
C ILE A 197 -33.55 -4.31 0.89
N ALA A 198 -33.02 -4.12 -0.32
CA ALA A 198 -32.13 -5.09 -0.93
C ALA A 198 -30.82 -5.21 -0.16
N VAL A 199 -30.33 -6.44 0.01
CA VAL A 199 -29.08 -6.77 0.61
C VAL A 199 -28.12 -7.25 -0.48
N GLU A 200 -26.89 -6.74 -0.48
CA GLU A 200 -25.82 -7.20 -1.39
C GLU A 200 -25.41 -8.62 -0.98
N ASP A 201 -25.76 -9.59 -1.81
CA ASP A 201 -25.47 -11.02 -1.59
C ASP A 201 -24.55 -11.54 -2.70
N PHE A 202 -23.29 -11.11 -2.65
CA PHE A 202 -22.26 -11.43 -3.65
C PHE A 202 -21.13 -12.30 -3.09
N GLY A 203 -21.24 -12.76 -1.83
CA GLY A 203 -20.15 -13.48 -1.15
C GLY A 203 -18.92 -12.64 -0.88
N LEU A 204 -19.07 -11.30 -0.86
CA LEU A 204 -17.97 -10.38 -0.65
C LEU A 204 -17.78 -10.06 0.84
N ALA A 205 -16.55 -9.80 1.25
CA ALA A 205 -16.21 -9.48 2.63
C ALA A 205 -16.75 -8.12 3.09
N ASP A 206 -17.02 -7.19 2.18
CA ASP A 206 -17.66 -5.90 2.47
C ASP A 206 -18.43 -5.42 1.23
N ASN A 207 -19.00 -4.22 1.29
CA ASN A 207 -19.70 -3.59 0.17
C ASN A 207 -18.94 -3.79 -1.14
N LEU A 208 -19.68 -4.04 -2.22
CA LEU A 208 -19.11 -4.37 -3.54
C LEU A 208 -18.12 -3.31 -4.05
N MET A 209 -18.35 -2.03 -3.74
CA MET A 209 -17.45 -0.95 -4.19
C MET A 209 -16.07 -1.03 -3.53
N LEU A 210 -15.98 -1.58 -2.31
CA LEU A 210 -14.71 -1.78 -1.62
C LEU A 210 -14.03 -3.05 -2.11
N HIS A 211 -14.64 -4.20 -1.93
CA HIS A 211 -14.02 -5.50 -2.23
C HIS A 211 -13.72 -5.65 -3.73
N ALA A 212 -14.74 -5.58 -4.59
CA ALA A 212 -14.56 -5.70 -6.03
C ALA A 212 -13.74 -4.52 -6.62
N GLY A 213 -13.81 -3.35 -6.00
CA GLY A 213 -12.99 -2.20 -6.37
C GLY A 213 -11.49 -2.45 -6.20
N ILE A 214 -11.09 -3.15 -5.14
CA ILE A 214 -9.71 -3.58 -4.88
C ILE A 214 -9.28 -4.61 -5.93
N GLU A 215 -10.06 -5.68 -6.11
CA GLU A 215 -9.74 -6.77 -7.03
C GLU A 215 -9.61 -6.29 -8.47
N ARG A 216 -10.53 -5.43 -8.93
CA ARG A 216 -10.49 -4.83 -10.27
C ARG A 216 -9.18 -4.09 -10.58
N ARG A 217 -8.48 -3.61 -9.54
CA ARG A 217 -7.20 -2.91 -9.65
C ARG A 217 -5.99 -3.82 -9.44
N GLY A 218 -6.22 -5.14 -9.42
CA GLY A 218 -5.16 -6.12 -9.18
C GLY A 218 -4.66 -6.13 -7.73
N GLY A 219 -5.37 -5.47 -6.81
CA GLY A 219 -5.14 -5.53 -5.38
C GLY A 219 -5.65 -6.85 -4.77
N VAL A 220 -5.55 -6.94 -3.45
CA VAL A 220 -6.09 -8.08 -2.69
C VAL A 220 -6.82 -7.58 -1.46
N LEU A 221 -7.86 -8.31 -1.05
CA LEU A 221 -8.47 -8.20 0.26
C LEU A 221 -8.22 -9.51 1.01
N ILE A 222 -7.38 -9.47 2.04
CA ILE A 222 -7.08 -10.62 2.89
C ILE A 222 -8.17 -10.74 3.95
N ILE A 223 -8.78 -11.91 4.03
CA ILE A 223 -9.84 -12.21 5.00
C ILE A 223 -9.23 -13.02 6.13
N GLY A 224 -9.19 -12.45 7.32
CA GLY A 224 -8.84 -13.10 8.58
C GLY A 224 -10.08 -13.46 9.38
N ASP A 225 -9.85 -14.18 10.48
CA ASP A 225 -10.88 -14.57 11.43
C ASP A 225 -10.33 -14.41 12.85
N ALA A 226 -10.29 -13.19 13.34
CA ALA A 226 -9.77 -12.88 14.66
C ALA A 226 -10.84 -13.10 15.74
N ALA A 227 -10.39 -13.41 16.96
CA ALA A 227 -11.26 -13.43 18.12
C ALA A 227 -11.94 -12.06 18.34
N ARG A 228 -13.16 -12.07 18.84
CA ARG A 228 -13.99 -10.86 18.96
C ARG A 228 -13.34 -9.73 19.78
N ASP A 229 -12.57 -10.08 20.79
CA ASP A 229 -11.84 -9.15 21.66
C ASP A 229 -10.51 -8.66 21.03
N ALA A 230 -10.08 -9.28 19.92
CA ALA A 230 -8.86 -8.97 19.21
C ALA A 230 -9.08 -8.39 17.79
N LEU A 231 -10.33 -8.05 17.42
CA LEU A 231 -10.69 -7.62 16.05
C LEU A 231 -9.78 -6.53 15.48
N TYR A 232 -9.32 -5.59 16.30
CA TYR A 232 -8.49 -4.47 15.84
C TYR A 232 -7.03 -4.57 16.31
N THR A 233 -6.69 -5.61 17.09
CA THR A 233 -5.34 -5.79 17.65
C THR A 233 -4.61 -7.01 17.10
N ASP A 234 -5.34 -7.95 16.48
CA ASP A 234 -4.76 -9.04 15.72
C ASP A 234 -4.19 -8.51 14.40
N LEU A 235 -2.91 -8.78 14.18
CA LEU A 235 -2.18 -8.32 13.00
C LEU A 235 -1.87 -9.47 12.01
N ALA A 236 -2.48 -10.65 12.16
CA ALA A 236 -2.20 -11.79 11.26
C ALA A 236 -2.61 -11.49 9.81
N ALA A 237 -3.86 -11.01 9.60
CA ALA A 237 -4.33 -10.62 8.27
C ALA A 237 -3.55 -9.41 7.72
N PHE A 238 -3.19 -8.43 8.55
CA PHE A 238 -2.33 -7.32 8.17
C PHE A 238 -0.97 -7.79 7.66
N LYS A 239 -0.30 -8.71 8.37
CA LYS A 239 1.00 -9.26 7.97
C LYS A 239 0.93 -9.98 6.63
N THR A 240 -0.12 -10.77 6.40
CA THR A 240 -0.34 -11.43 5.11
C THR A 240 -0.55 -10.41 3.99
N CYS A 241 -1.38 -9.40 4.23
CA CYS A 241 -1.63 -8.31 3.28
C CYS A 241 -0.34 -7.53 2.96
N LEU A 242 0.45 -7.23 3.98
CA LEU A 242 1.75 -6.55 3.85
C LEU A 242 2.72 -7.35 2.99
N ALA A 243 2.82 -8.67 3.17
CA ALA A 243 3.68 -9.53 2.36
C ALA A 243 3.30 -9.47 0.87
N VAL A 244 2.00 -9.54 0.55
CA VAL A 244 1.50 -9.41 -0.82
C VAL A 244 1.77 -8.00 -1.38
N ALA A 245 1.57 -6.95 -0.58
CA ALA A 245 1.85 -5.59 -0.99
C ALA A 245 3.33 -5.40 -1.35
N VAL A 246 4.25 -5.91 -0.53
CA VAL A 246 5.70 -5.87 -0.79
C VAL A 246 6.06 -6.57 -2.10
N GLU A 247 5.49 -7.75 -2.36
CA GLU A 247 5.73 -8.48 -3.60
C GLU A 247 5.26 -7.68 -4.83
N LYS A 248 4.08 -7.07 -4.76
CA LYS A 248 3.49 -6.32 -5.89
C LYS A 248 4.09 -4.92 -6.09
N LEU A 249 4.77 -4.35 -5.09
CA LEU A 249 5.38 -3.02 -5.15
C LEU A 249 6.87 -3.05 -5.53
N ARG A 250 7.45 -4.23 -5.68
CA ARG A 250 8.82 -4.42 -6.20
C ARG A 250 8.86 -4.15 -7.69
#